data_39fcaeabc9627b0d9cf76f380e32c20f
#
_entry.id   39fcaeabc9627b0d9cf76f380e32c20f
#
_cell.length_a   1.000
_cell.length_b   1.000
_cell.length_c   1.000
_cell.angle_alpha   90.00
_cell.angle_beta   90.00
_cell.angle_gamma   90.00
#
_symmetry.space_group_name_H-M   'P 1'
#
loop_
_entity.id
_entity.type
_entity.pdbx_description
1 polymer ?
#
loop_
_entity_poly.entity_id
_entity_poly.type
_entity_poly.pdbx_seq_one_letter_code
_entity_poly.pdbx_strand_id
1 'polypeptide(L)'
;EVNPMVFCGIYPVDGSKYPDLKDALEKLKLNDASLSYEPESSAALGFGFRCGFLGLLHMEIIQERLEREYNLDLITTAPSVIYKIELLTGETVYVDNPANYPVNIKDSYEPMTDSHIYAPSQYVGAIMELCQERRGIFVDMKYLDTERVDIHYKLPLNEIVYDFFDALKSRTKGYASFDYSLAGYEKSDLVKLDIMLAGKVVDA
;
A
#
# COMPACT_ATOMS: atom_id res chain seq x y z
N GLU A 1 9.65 6.69 -16.72
CA GLU A 1 10.19 6.16 -15.46
C GLU A 1 9.01 5.82 -14.56
N VAL A 2 8.89 4.55 -14.14
CA VAL A 2 7.77 4.09 -13.33
C VAL A 2 8.17 4.20 -11.86
N ASN A 3 7.47 5.05 -11.12
CA ASN A 3 7.76 5.28 -9.70
C ASN A 3 7.02 4.29 -8.80
N PRO A 4 7.67 3.76 -7.74
CA PRO A 4 7.00 2.93 -6.76
C PRO A 4 5.85 3.65 -6.06
N MET A 5 4.79 2.92 -5.71
CA MET A 5 3.61 3.46 -5.04
C MET A 5 3.33 2.83 -3.68
N VAL A 6 3.84 1.62 -3.43
CA VAL A 6 3.66 0.90 -2.18
C VAL A 6 5.02 0.59 -1.58
N PHE A 7 5.18 0.82 -0.29
CA PHE A 7 6.45 0.65 0.42
C PHE A 7 6.27 -0.23 1.66
N CYS A 8 7.26 -1.05 1.95
CA CYS A 8 7.33 -1.75 3.22
C CYS A 8 8.78 -1.98 3.64
N GLY A 9 9.00 -2.15 4.94
CA GLY A 9 10.30 -2.60 5.46
C GLY A 9 10.40 -4.11 5.37
N ILE A 10 11.55 -4.62 4.92
CA ILE A 10 11.85 -6.06 4.86
C ILE A 10 13.10 -6.31 5.70
N TYR A 11 12.97 -7.19 6.69
CA TYR A 11 14.03 -7.50 7.65
C TYR A 11 14.24 -9.01 7.72
N PRO A 12 15.51 -9.48 7.78
CA PRO A 12 15.73 -10.89 8.03
C PRO A 12 15.40 -11.24 9.49
N VAL A 13 14.76 -12.39 9.71
CA VAL A 13 14.51 -12.89 11.07
C VAL A 13 15.83 -13.09 11.81
N ASP A 14 16.83 -13.65 11.12
CA ASP A 14 18.20 -13.79 11.61
C ASP A 14 19.05 -12.65 11.05
N GLY A 15 19.51 -11.75 11.92
CA GLY A 15 20.29 -10.59 11.53
C GLY A 15 21.59 -10.91 10.79
N SER A 16 22.15 -12.12 11.00
CA SER A 16 23.34 -12.57 10.26
C SER A 16 23.07 -12.79 8.77
N LYS A 17 21.80 -12.86 8.37
CA LYS A 17 21.36 -13.02 6.98
C LYS A 17 21.16 -11.70 6.22
N TYR A 18 21.45 -10.57 6.87
CA TYR A 18 21.37 -9.27 6.21
C TYR A 18 22.15 -9.20 4.89
N PRO A 19 23.43 -9.67 4.81
CA PRO A 19 24.16 -9.69 3.54
C PRO A 19 23.47 -10.54 2.47
N ASP A 20 22.87 -11.66 2.86
CA ASP A 20 22.16 -12.54 1.92
C ASP A 20 20.90 -11.83 1.37
N LEU A 21 20.18 -11.10 2.22
CA LEU A 21 19.03 -10.32 1.79
C LEU A 21 19.45 -9.20 0.82
N LYS A 22 20.55 -8.52 1.09
CA LYS A 22 21.09 -7.48 0.22
C LYS A 22 21.43 -8.06 -1.16
N ASP A 23 22.14 -9.18 -1.20
CA ASP A 23 22.52 -9.84 -2.46
C ASP A 23 21.29 -10.27 -3.26
N ALA A 24 20.27 -10.81 -2.57
CA ALA A 24 19.02 -11.21 -3.21
C ALA A 24 18.29 -10.02 -3.84
N LEU A 25 18.19 -8.88 -3.12
CA LEU A 25 17.57 -7.68 -3.64
C LEU A 25 18.34 -7.11 -4.85
N GLU A 26 19.66 -7.13 -4.82
CA GLU A 26 20.48 -6.70 -5.95
C GLU A 26 20.20 -7.56 -7.20
N LYS A 27 20.10 -8.88 -7.03
CA LYS A 27 19.80 -9.80 -8.14
C LYS A 27 18.39 -9.59 -8.69
N LEU A 28 17.41 -9.42 -7.82
CA LEU A 28 16.04 -9.13 -8.25
C LEU A 28 15.94 -7.80 -9.00
N LYS A 29 16.66 -6.80 -8.55
CA LYS A 29 16.70 -5.48 -9.19
C LYS A 29 17.23 -5.53 -10.62
N LEU A 30 18.16 -6.42 -10.91
CA LEU A 30 18.71 -6.58 -12.27
C LEU A 30 17.64 -6.95 -13.29
N ASN A 31 16.62 -7.69 -12.88
CA ASN A 31 15.54 -8.14 -13.75
C ASN A 31 14.23 -7.37 -13.54
N ASP A 32 14.19 -6.50 -12.55
CA ASP A 32 12.99 -5.74 -12.19
C ASP A 32 13.37 -4.29 -11.86
N ALA A 33 13.36 -3.46 -12.89
CA ALA A 33 13.71 -2.05 -12.76
C ALA A 33 12.72 -1.24 -11.89
N SER A 34 11.53 -1.77 -11.65
CA SER A 34 10.50 -1.11 -10.85
C SER A 34 10.66 -1.32 -9.34
N LEU A 35 11.46 -2.31 -8.94
CA LEU A 35 11.81 -2.51 -7.53
C LEU A 35 12.80 -1.42 -7.09
N SER A 36 12.49 -0.74 -5.99
CA SER A 36 13.45 0.13 -5.31
C SER A 36 13.73 -0.40 -3.91
N TYR A 37 14.95 -0.18 -3.43
CA TYR A 37 15.30 -0.55 -2.05
C TYR A 37 16.43 0.33 -1.55
N GLU A 38 16.39 0.59 -0.25
CA GLU A 38 17.44 1.33 0.45
C GLU A 38 17.63 0.74 1.85
N PRO A 39 18.84 0.81 2.43
CA PRO A 39 19.06 0.34 3.79
C PRO A 39 18.18 1.08 4.80
N GLU A 40 17.69 0.34 5.77
CA GLU A 40 16.88 0.86 6.86
C GLU A 40 17.27 0.15 8.15
N SER A 41 17.15 0.83 9.29
CA SER A 41 17.34 0.21 10.58
C SER A 41 16.16 0.48 11.50
N SER A 42 15.85 -0.50 12.33
CA SER A 42 14.79 -0.43 13.32
C SER A 42 15.33 -0.85 14.69
N ALA A 43 14.94 -0.14 15.72
CA ALA A 43 15.33 -0.50 17.09
C ALA A 43 14.83 -1.90 17.47
N ALA A 44 13.65 -2.29 16.98
CA ALA A 44 13.04 -3.59 17.28
C ALA A 44 13.51 -4.72 16.36
N LEU A 45 13.77 -4.43 15.07
CA LEU A 45 13.99 -5.46 14.03
C LEU A 45 15.43 -5.51 13.53
N GLY A 46 16.28 -4.55 13.90
CA GLY A 46 17.67 -4.48 13.46
C GLY A 46 17.81 -3.85 12.08
N PHE A 47 18.74 -4.40 11.28
CA PHE A 47 19.00 -3.90 9.93
C PHE A 47 18.17 -4.63 8.89
N GLY A 48 17.66 -3.86 7.94
CA GLY A 48 16.87 -4.37 6.82
C GLY A 48 16.86 -3.37 5.68
N PHE A 49 15.81 -3.43 4.86
CA PHE A 49 15.65 -2.56 3.71
C PHE A 49 14.23 -2.02 3.63
N ARG A 50 14.12 -0.74 3.27
CA ARG A 50 12.85 -0.18 2.86
C ARG A 50 12.72 -0.39 1.37
N CYS A 51 11.69 -1.13 0.97
CA CYS A 51 11.47 -1.52 -0.41
C CYS A 51 10.24 -0.82 -0.99
N GLY A 52 10.34 -0.42 -2.24
CA GLY A 52 9.26 0.21 -2.99
C GLY A 52 8.82 -0.66 -4.16
N PHE A 53 7.50 -0.75 -4.35
CA PHE A 53 6.84 -1.62 -5.33
C PHE A 53 5.81 -0.83 -6.14
N LEU A 54 5.48 -1.34 -7.33
CA LEU A 54 4.43 -0.73 -8.16
C LEU A 54 3.04 -0.84 -7.53
N GLY A 55 2.80 -1.90 -6.77
CA GLY A 55 1.53 -2.16 -6.12
C GLY A 55 1.62 -3.41 -5.25
N LEU A 56 0.48 -3.85 -4.71
CA LEU A 56 0.42 -5.00 -3.80
C LEU A 56 0.88 -6.31 -4.44
N LEU A 57 0.43 -6.57 -5.67
CA LEU A 57 0.81 -7.82 -6.35
C LEU A 57 2.31 -7.89 -6.59
N HIS A 58 2.91 -6.78 -7.01
CA HIS A 58 4.36 -6.69 -7.18
C HIS A 58 5.09 -6.97 -5.86
N MET A 59 4.61 -6.39 -4.76
CA MET A 59 5.15 -6.61 -3.43
C MET A 59 5.08 -8.08 -3.02
N GLU A 60 3.94 -8.73 -3.21
CA GLU A 60 3.75 -10.14 -2.87
C GLU A 60 4.66 -11.06 -3.69
N ILE A 61 4.80 -10.79 -4.99
CA ILE A 61 5.69 -11.55 -5.87
C ILE A 61 7.14 -11.44 -5.40
N ILE A 62 7.62 -10.26 -5.09
CA ILE A 62 9.00 -10.06 -4.63
C ILE A 62 9.23 -10.74 -3.28
N GLN A 63 8.30 -10.59 -2.32
CA GLN A 63 8.39 -11.26 -1.02
C GLN A 63 8.45 -12.79 -1.19
N GLU A 64 7.60 -13.33 -2.02
CA GLU A 64 7.57 -14.78 -2.27
C GLU A 64 8.87 -15.27 -2.90
N ARG A 65 9.42 -14.53 -3.84
CA ARG A 65 10.70 -14.87 -4.46
C ARG A 65 11.85 -14.84 -3.45
N LEU A 66 11.90 -13.85 -2.59
CA LEU A 66 12.91 -13.76 -1.52
C LEU A 66 12.85 -14.97 -0.58
N GLU A 67 11.65 -15.41 -0.23
CA GLU A 67 11.45 -16.54 0.66
C GLU A 67 11.75 -17.88 -0.01
N ARG A 68 11.29 -18.08 -1.23
CA ARG A 68 11.41 -19.37 -1.94
C ARG A 68 12.68 -19.54 -2.73
N GLU A 69 13.06 -18.57 -3.56
CA GLU A 69 14.24 -18.68 -4.41
C GLU A 69 15.53 -18.47 -3.63
N TYR A 70 15.50 -17.57 -2.66
CA TYR A 70 16.69 -17.21 -1.87
C TYR A 70 16.66 -17.79 -0.46
N ASN A 71 15.62 -18.55 -0.13
CA ASN A 71 15.49 -19.28 1.13
C ASN A 71 15.69 -18.38 2.38
N LEU A 72 15.08 -17.21 2.36
CA LEU A 72 15.16 -16.24 3.45
C LEU A 72 13.90 -16.27 4.31
N ASP A 73 14.08 -16.22 5.63
CA ASP A 73 12.99 -15.97 6.58
C ASP A 73 12.93 -14.47 6.85
N LEU A 74 11.80 -13.86 6.55
CA LEU A 74 11.65 -12.41 6.55
C LEU A 74 10.54 -11.94 7.50
N ILE A 75 10.76 -10.77 8.08
CA ILE A 75 9.73 -9.97 8.75
C ILE A 75 9.45 -8.78 7.85
N THR A 76 8.18 -8.54 7.54
CA THR A 76 7.77 -7.39 6.74
C THR A 76 6.91 -6.46 7.60
N THR A 77 7.15 -5.15 7.48
CA THR A 77 6.31 -4.15 8.14
C THR A 77 5.00 -3.95 7.37
N ALA A 78 4.00 -3.33 8.00
CA ALA A 78 2.77 -2.99 7.33
C ALA A 78 3.05 -2.11 6.10
N PRO A 79 2.42 -2.38 4.94
CA PRO A 79 2.62 -1.56 3.76
C PRO A 79 2.16 -0.13 3.97
N SER A 80 2.86 0.82 3.35
CA SER A 80 2.49 2.23 3.32
C SER A 80 2.45 2.73 1.88
N VAL A 81 1.80 3.86 1.68
CA VAL A 81 1.68 4.48 0.36
C VAL A 81 2.43 5.80 0.33
N ILE A 82 2.69 6.32 -0.88
CA ILE A 82 3.35 7.61 -1.04
C ILE A 82 2.30 8.73 -1.05
N TYR A 83 2.48 9.72 -0.17
CA TYR A 83 1.63 10.90 -0.10
C TYR A 83 2.27 12.06 -0.87
N LYS A 84 1.43 12.87 -1.50
CA LYS A 84 1.85 14.11 -2.15
C LYS A 84 1.56 15.26 -1.19
N ILE A 85 2.59 16.01 -0.82
CA ILE A 85 2.49 17.10 0.14
C ILE A 85 2.84 18.42 -0.56
N GLU A 86 1.92 19.38 -0.50
CA GLU A 86 2.14 20.74 -0.94
C GLU A 86 2.59 21.58 0.25
N LEU A 87 3.75 22.21 0.14
CA LEU A 87 4.32 23.03 1.21
C LEU A 87 3.84 24.47 1.11
N LEU A 88 3.93 25.21 2.22
CA LEU A 88 3.63 26.65 2.26
C LEU A 88 4.48 27.46 1.29
N THR A 89 5.65 26.98 0.93
CA THR A 89 6.55 27.59 -0.05
C THR A 89 6.08 27.42 -1.50
N GLY A 90 5.07 26.57 -1.73
CA GLY A 90 4.60 26.20 -3.07
C GLY A 90 5.31 24.99 -3.65
N GLU A 91 6.31 24.44 -2.98
CA GLU A 91 6.98 23.20 -3.40
C GLU A 91 6.09 21.99 -3.15
N THR A 92 6.23 20.97 -3.99
CA THR A 92 5.57 19.67 -3.84
C THR A 92 6.61 18.62 -3.49
N VAL A 93 6.35 17.87 -2.42
CA VAL A 93 7.20 16.73 -2.02
C VAL A 93 6.37 15.47 -1.91
N TYR A 94 7.00 14.32 -2.10
CA TYR A 94 6.38 13.01 -1.99
C TYR A 94 6.99 12.28 -0.80
N VAL A 95 6.14 11.81 0.11
CA VAL A 95 6.58 11.24 1.39
C VAL A 95 5.90 9.89 1.61
N ASP A 96 6.71 8.87 1.87
CA ASP A 96 6.23 7.52 2.18
C ASP A 96 6.47 7.13 3.65
N ASN A 97 7.44 7.78 4.29
CA ASN A 97 7.84 7.47 5.68
C ASN A 97 7.42 8.62 6.61
N PRO A 98 6.65 8.34 7.68
CA PRO A 98 6.24 9.36 8.66
C PRO A 98 7.40 10.18 9.24
N ALA A 99 8.59 9.59 9.36
CA ALA A 99 9.77 10.28 9.86
C ALA A 99 10.21 11.45 8.96
N ASN A 100 9.82 11.44 7.69
CA ASN A 100 10.22 12.44 6.69
C ASN A 100 9.11 13.46 6.41
N TYR A 101 8.02 13.46 7.18
CA TYR A 101 6.94 14.40 6.97
C TYR A 101 7.41 15.82 7.29
N PRO A 102 7.18 16.79 6.36
CA PRO A 102 7.55 18.18 6.57
C PRO A 102 6.65 18.85 7.60
N VAL A 103 7.12 19.96 8.17
CA VAL A 103 6.36 20.71 9.19
C VAL A 103 5.54 21.87 8.60
N ASN A 104 5.91 22.37 7.41
CA ASN A 104 5.29 23.52 6.76
C ASN A 104 4.29 23.12 5.67
N ILE A 105 3.36 22.24 6.03
CA ILE A 105 2.37 21.67 5.10
C ILE A 105 1.23 22.67 4.86
N LYS A 106 0.93 22.91 3.57
CA LYS A 106 -0.26 23.64 3.14
C LYS A 106 -1.43 22.67 2.91
N ASP A 107 -1.23 21.70 2.03
CA ASP A 107 -2.22 20.66 1.69
C ASP A 107 -1.55 19.30 1.53
N SER A 108 -2.32 18.28 1.84
CA SER A 108 -1.89 16.87 1.70
C SER A 108 -2.83 16.13 0.76
N TYR A 109 -2.25 15.25 -0.05
CA TYR A 109 -2.98 14.45 -1.05
C TYR A 109 -2.62 12.98 -0.89
N GLU A 110 -3.62 12.12 -1.02
CA GLU A 110 -3.43 10.68 -0.97
C GLU A 110 -3.67 10.05 -2.33
N PRO A 111 -2.98 8.94 -2.64
CA PRO A 111 -3.23 8.22 -3.88
C PRO A 111 -4.58 7.50 -3.83
N MET A 112 -5.34 7.63 -4.91
CA MET A 112 -6.64 7.00 -5.08
C MET A 112 -6.58 5.90 -6.12
N THR A 113 -7.56 5.02 -6.08
CA THR A 113 -7.71 3.94 -7.05
C THR A 113 -9.10 3.93 -7.66
N ASP A 114 -9.18 3.47 -8.91
CA ASP A 114 -10.41 2.95 -9.49
C ASP A 114 -10.44 1.46 -9.20
N SER A 115 -11.38 1.06 -8.36
CA SER A 115 -11.49 -0.31 -7.86
C SER A 115 -12.75 -0.97 -8.38
N HIS A 116 -12.61 -2.19 -8.91
CA HIS A 116 -13.71 -3.01 -9.39
C HIS A 116 -13.82 -4.28 -8.54
N ILE A 117 -15.00 -4.53 -8.01
CA ILE A 117 -15.29 -5.71 -7.22
C ILE A 117 -16.33 -6.53 -7.97
N TYR A 118 -15.96 -7.77 -8.28
CA TYR A 118 -16.81 -8.71 -9.00
C TYR A 118 -17.33 -9.76 -8.03
N ALA A 119 -18.64 -9.88 -7.92
CA ALA A 119 -19.24 -10.78 -6.93
C ALA A 119 -20.65 -11.19 -7.32
N PRO A 120 -21.19 -12.29 -6.72
CA PRO A 120 -22.60 -12.58 -6.80
C PRO A 120 -23.43 -11.43 -6.23
N SER A 121 -24.59 -11.16 -6.82
CA SER A 121 -25.44 -10.03 -6.47
C SER A 121 -25.92 -10.04 -5.01
N GLN A 122 -26.00 -11.21 -4.38
CA GLN A 122 -26.40 -11.34 -2.96
C GLN A 122 -25.43 -10.65 -2.01
N TYR A 123 -24.18 -10.38 -2.42
CA TYR A 123 -23.17 -9.75 -1.57
C TYR A 123 -23.04 -8.24 -1.80
N VAL A 124 -23.83 -7.63 -2.68
CA VAL A 124 -23.75 -6.19 -2.99
C VAL A 124 -23.84 -5.34 -1.73
N GLY A 125 -24.79 -5.63 -0.84
CA GLY A 125 -24.96 -4.85 0.40
C GLY A 125 -23.73 -4.90 1.30
N ALA A 126 -23.16 -6.09 1.51
CA ALA A 126 -21.97 -6.26 2.33
C ALA A 126 -20.74 -5.58 1.74
N ILE A 127 -20.59 -5.63 0.41
CA ILE A 127 -19.49 -5.00 -0.30
C ILE A 127 -19.59 -3.47 -0.21
N MET A 128 -20.77 -2.91 -0.43
CA MET A 128 -20.99 -1.46 -0.34
C MET A 128 -20.74 -0.96 1.08
N GLU A 129 -21.15 -1.70 2.09
CA GLU A 129 -20.87 -1.37 3.49
C GLU A 129 -19.37 -1.34 3.77
N LEU A 130 -18.63 -2.36 3.32
CA LEU A 130 -17.17 -2.40 3.46
C LEU A 130 -16.50 -1.20 2.77
N CYS A 131 -16.87 -0.89 1.55
CA CYS A 131 -16.29 0.22 0.81
C CYS A 131 -16.57 1.57 1.50
N GLN A 132 -17.75 1.75 2.09
CA GLN A 132 -18.05 2.95 2.87
C GLN A 132 -17.20 3.06 4.13
N GLU A 133 -16.98 1.95 4.84
CA GLU A 133 -16.08 1.91 6.00
C GLU A 133 -14.65 2.29 5.63
N ARG A 134 -14.25 2.04 4.39
CA ARG A 134 -12.91 2.33 3.86
C ARG A 134 -12.85 3.64 3.08
N ARG A 135 -13.74 4.56 3.38
CA ARG A 135 -13.77 5.89 2.77
C ARG A 135 -13.95 5.87 1.25
N GLY A 136 -14.61 4.83 0.74
CA GLY A 136 -14.87 4.68 -0.69
C GLY A 136 -15.94 5.61 -1.19
N ILE A 137 -15.81 6.03 -2.45
CA ILE A 137 -16.79 6.82 -3.18
C ILE A 137 -17.39 5.93 -4.26
N PHE A 138 -18.69 5.69 -4.18
CA PHE A 138 -19.41 4.89 -5.18
C PHE A 138 -19.41 5.58 -6.53
N VAL A 139 -19.03 4.86 -7.57
CA VAL A 139 -19.05 5.36 -8.96
C VAL A 139 -20.22 4.79 -9.71
N ASP A 140 -20.28 3.47 -9.91
CA ASP A 140 -21.39 2.79 -10.53
C ASP A 140 -21.41 1.29 -10.20
N MET A 141 -22.47 0.63 -10.66
CA MET A 141 -22.61 -0.82 -10.56
C MET A 141 -23.23 -1.34 -11.85
N LYS A 142 -22.66 -2.41 -12.40
CA LYS A 142 -23.15 -3.05 -13.63
C LYS A 142 -23.39 -4.52 -13.38
N TYR A 143 -24.50 -5.04 -13.91
CA TYR A 143 -24.73 -6.48 -13.95
C TYR A 143 -23.97 -7.08 -15.12
N LEU A 144 -23.11 -8.06 -14.82
CA LEU A 144 -22.37 -8.81 -15.83
C LEU A 144 -23.26 -9.88 -16.47
N ASP A 145 -24.13 -10.46 -15.63
CA ASP A 145 -25.20 -11.39 -15.99
C ASP A 145 -26.32 -11.28 -14.96
N THR A 146 -27.23 -12.24 -14.91
CA THR A 146 -28.37 -12.20 -13.98
C THR A 146 -27.98 -12.37 -12.52
N GLU A 147 -26.77 -12.87 -12.22
CA GLU A 147 -26.36 -13.23 -10.86
C GLU A 147 -25.09 -12.51 -10.40
N ARG A 148 -24.29 -11.96 -11.30
CA ARG A 148 -23.00 -11.34 -10.99
C ARG A 148 -22.98 -9.86 -11.32
N VAL A 149 -22.27 -9.11 -10.47
CA VAL A 149 -22.16 -7.66 -10.60
C VAL A 149 -20.69 -7.22 -10.60
N ASP A 150 -20.46 -6.10 -11.26
CA ASP A 150 -19.22 -5.30 -11.18
C ASP A 150 -19.55 -4.03 -10.41
N ILE A 151 -18.99 -3.89 -9.23
CA ILE A 151 -19.19 -2.70 -8.39
C ILE A 151 -17.92 -1.85 -8.48
N HIS A 152 -18.08 -0.62 -8.96
CA HIS A 152 -16.99 0.32 -9.16
C HIS A 152 -16.99 1.36 -8.03
N TYR A 153 -15.88 1.40 -7.28
CA TYR A 153 -15.63 2.39 -6.23
C TYR A 153 -14.30 3.10 -6.47
N LYS A 154 -14.25 4.34 -6.05
CA LYS A 154 -13.00 5.05 -5.90
C LYS A 154 -12.56 4.86 -4.45
N LEU A 155 -11.45 4.16 -4.25
CA LEU A 155 -10.94 3.80 -2.92
C LEU A 155 -9.55 4.38 -2.71
N PRO A 156 -9.25 4.92 -1.52
CA PRO A 156 -7.89 5.30 -1.19
C PRO A 156 -6.96 4.08 -1.21
N LEU A 157 -5.80 4.22 -1.84
CA LEU A 157 -4.83 3.13 -1.93
C LEU A 157 -4.40 2.64 -0.54
N ASN A 158 -4.27 3.56 0.42
CA ASN A 158 -3.88 3.21 1.79
C ASN A 158 -4.89 2.26 2.47
N GLU A 159 -6.16 2.38 2.14
CA GLU A 159 -7.20 1.47 2.67
C GLU A 159 -7.13 0.09 2.04
N ILE A 160 -6.67 0.00 0.80
CA ILE A 160 -6.53 -1.27 0.07
C ILE A 160 -5.33 -2.07 0.57
N VAL A 161 -4.20 -1.40 0.82
CA VAL A 161 -2.95 -2.07 1.20
C VAL A 161 -2.99 -2.65 2.62
N TYR A 162 -3.96 -2.28 3.42
CA TYR A 162 -4.05 -2.74 4.81
C TYR A 162 -4.61 -4.17 4.90
N ASP A 163 -5.91 -4.31 4.98
CA ASP A 163 -6.56 -5.63 5.13
C ASP A 163 -7.81 -5.76 4.26
N PHE A 164 -7.94 -4.91 3.24
CA PHE A 164 -9.14 -4.85 2.42
C PHE A 164 -9.47 -6.18 1.74
N PHE A 165 -8.46 -6.86 1.20
CA PHE A 165 -8.65 -8.17 0.55
C PHE A 165 -9.22 -9.20 1.52
N ASP A 166 -8.66 -9.28 2.72
CA ASP A 166 -9.12 -10.24 3.73
C ASP A 166 -10.55 -9.93 4.18
N ALA A 167 -10.85 -8.65 4.39
CA ALA A 167 -12.19 -8.21 4.76
C ALA A 167 -13.19 -8.51 3.65
N LEU A 168 -12.83 -8.27 2.39
CA LEU A 168 -13.68 -8.55 1.23
C LEU A 168 -13.97 -10.04 1.11
N LYS A 169 -12.95 -10.89 1.22
CA LYS A 169 -13.09 -12.34 1.17
C LYS A 169 -13.97 -12.86 2.30
N SER A 170 -13.75 -12.34 3.51
CA SER A 170 -14.54 -12.74 4.69
C SER A 170 -16.02 -12.40 4.52
N ARG A 171 -16.34 -11.20 4.05
CA ARG A 171 -17.72 -10.73 3.91
C ARG A 171 -18.47 -11.35 2.73
N THR A 172 -17.75 -11.96 1.79
CA THR A 172 -18.34 -12.59 0.59
C THR A 172 -18.11 -14.09 0.52
N LYS A 173 -17.70 -14.72 1.61
CA LYS A 173 -17.39 -16.15 1.68
C LYS A 173 -16.38 -16.60 0.61
N GLY A 174 -15.46 -15.72 0.23
CA GLY A 174 -14.47 -16.01 -0.78
C GLY A 174 -14.92 -15.84 -2.22
N TYR A 175 -16.16 -15.45 -2.47
CA TYR A 175 -16.71 -15.36 -3.83
C TYR A 175 -16.36 -14.07 -4.58
N ALA A 176 -15.94 -13.01 -3.89
CA ALA A 176 -15.57 -11.76 -4.56
C ALA A 176 -14.16 -11.83 -5.12
N SER A 177 -13.99 -11.23 -6.29
CA SER A 177 -12.69 -10.91 -6.85
C SER A 177 -12.54 -9.39 -6.96
N PHE A 178 -11.29 -8.92 -7.01
CA PHE A 178 -10.99 -7.51 -6.88
C PHE A 178 -9.86 -7.14 -7.83
N ASP A 179 -10.05 -6.02 -8.51
CA ASP A 179 -9.05 -5.43 -9.40
C ASP A 179 -9.03 -3.92 -9.19
N TYR A 180 -7.86 -3.30 -9.26
CA TYR A 180 -7.74 -1.86 -9.13
C TYR A 180 -6.65 -1.29 -10.01
N SER A 181 -6.80 -0.01 -10.34
CA SER A 181 -5.79 0.78 -11.02
C SER A 181 -5.64 2.12 -10.31
N LEU A 182 -4.47 2.74 -10.46
CA LEU A 182 -4.21 4.04 -9.84
C LEU A 182 -5.02 5.13 -10.56
N ALA A 183 -5.64 6.02 -9.78
CA ALA A 183 -6.53 7.07 -10.27
C ALA A 183 -6.08 8.47 -9.85
N GLY A 184 -4.77 8.66 -9.61
CA GLY A 184 -4.21 9.95 -9.22
C GLY A 184 -4.32 10.24 -7.73
N TYR A 185 -4.19 11.51 -7.37
CA TYR A 185 -4.19 11.96 -5.99
C TYR A 185 -5.41 12.82 -5.70
N GLU A 186 -5.95 12.70 -4.49
CA GLU A 186 -7.00 13.57 -3.99
C GLU A 186 -6.62 14.15 -2.64
N LYS A 187 -7.09 15.37 -2.38
CA LYS A 187 -6.87 16.07 -1.11
C LYS A 187 -7.44 15.25 0.04
N SER A 188 -6.66 15.10 1.11
CA SER A 188 -7.04 14.31 2.28
C SER A 188 -6.68 15.02 3.57
N ASP A 189 -7.69 15.34 4.37
CA ASP A 189 -7.49 15.91 5.70
C ASP A 189 -6.99 14.86 6.71
N LEU A 190 -7.28 13.58 6.47
CA LEU A 190 -6.80 12.47 7.30
C LEU A 190 -5.28 12.33 7.26
N VAL A 191 -4.67 12.52 6.08
CA VAL A 191 -3.21 12.49 5.92
C VAL A 191 -2.58 13.55 6.81
N LYS A 192 -3.11 14.77 6.81
CA LYS A 192 -2.62 15.88 7.63
C LYS A 192 -2.77 15.57 9.13
N LEU A 193 -3.88 14.99 9.54
CA LEU A 193 -4.12 14.59 10.92
C LEU A 193 -3.15 13.51 11.38
N ASP A 194 -2.90 12.49 10.57
CA ASP A 194 -1.96 11.41 10.87
C ASP A 194 -0.53 11.94 11.01
N ILE A 195 -0.12 12.87 10.15
CA ILE A 195 1.18 13.54 10.22
C ILE A 195 1.32 14.31 11.54
N MET A 196 0.29 15.05 11.94
CA MET A 196 0.28 15.81 13.19
C MET A 196 0.36 14.89 14.41
N LEU A 197 -0.37 13.77 14.41
CA LEU A 197 -0.34 12.80 15.50
C LEU A 197 1.03 12.11 15.60
N ALA A 198 1.64 11.74 14.47
CA ALA A 198 2.97 11.17 14.43
C ALA A 198 4.02 12.15 14.98
N GLY A 199 3.91 13.43 14.65
CA GLY A 199 4.79 14.48 15.17
C GLY A 199 4.67 14.64 16.69
N LYS A 200 3.48 14.54 17.25
CA LYS A 200 3.26 14.62 18.70
C LYS A 200 3.81 13.39 19.43
N VAL A 201 3.71 12.22 18.84
CA VAL A 201 4.24 10.97 19.43
C VAL A 201 5.77 11.01 19.49
N VAL A 202 6.42 11.60 18.49
CA VAL A 202 7.89 11.76 18.47
C VAL A 202 8.35 12.80 19.49
N ASP A 203 7.56 13.85 19.71
CA ASP A 203 7.88 14.92 20.67
C ASP A 203 7.54 14.56 22.13
N ALA A 204 6.81 13.50 22.34
CA ALA A 204 6.46 13.02 23.66
C ALA A 204 7.40 11.93 24.17
#